data_0693b9e07bc81b8595ecdaf92a67627c
#
_entry.id   0693b9e07bc81b8595ecdaf92a67627c
#
_cell.length_a   1.000
_cell.length_b   1.000
_cell.length_c   1.000
_cell.angle_alpha   90.00
_cell.angle_beta   90.00
_cell.angle_gamma   90.00
#
_symmetry.space_group_name_H-M   'P 1'
#
loop_
_entity.id
_entity.type
_entity.pdbx_description
1 polymer ?
#
loop_
_entity_poly.entity_id
_entity_poly.type
_entity_poly.pdbx_seq_one_letter_code
_entity_poly.pdbx_strand_id
1 'polypeptide(L)'
;MMPVSILRDALNCSAHIYDGDRLVVEKHSSNISFSLDQGTADVNGDIEKITSPFTMIDNEYYVSLNDLSQYMDYTYSWDMQENEAQAADNSDASIVPTSYDLRTRDRTSKVRNQGSYGTCWSFAALGALESSLLPEESEQYSVDHMTLCNGFNMTQNDGGEYTMGMAYLAAWKGPVYEKDDPYGDNKTNEDLTAVKHVQEMQIIESKDYEKIKEAVFKYGGVQTSIYNALRSSQSSSPYYNKNNNAYCYIGTEKPNHDVVIVGWDDSYSKDNFNTDLDGDGAFICQNSWGDNFGENGFFYISYYDTNIGTHNVVYTDIENTDNYDHIYQSDLCGWVGQLGYNKDSIYGANVYTAEGNETLKAASFYATGKDSQYELYVVRQFEDETSLEKMIPVASGKLGNAGYYTVDFNQGIEVDAGERY
;
A
#
# COMPACT_ATOMS: atom_id res chain seq x y z
N MET A 1 -26.70 -5.53 3.59
CA MET A 1 -25.50 -6.10 2.94
C MET A 1 -24.56 -4.95 2.61
N MET A 2 -23.28 -5.15 2.72
CA MET A 2 -22.21 -4.16 2.45
C MET A 2 -21.24 -4.77 1.45
N PRO A 3 -20.79 -4.03 0.43
CA PRO A 3 -19.72 -4.48 -0.46
C PRO A 3 -18.44 -4.78 0.32
N VAL A 4 -17.78 -5.88 -0.03
CA VAL A 4 -16.50 -6.24 0.62
C VAL A 4 -15.39 -5.26 0.23
N SER A 5 -15.44 -4.71 -0.98
CA SER A 5 -14.47 -3.73 -1.50
C SER A 5 -14.25 -2.53 -0.59
N ILE A 6 -15.30 -2.08 0.14
CA ILE A 6 -15.22 -0.91 1.02
C ILE A 6 -15.08 -1.25 2.51
N LEU A 7 -15.08 -2.54 2.89
CA LEU A 7 -15.07 -2.94 4.32
C LEU A 7 -13.87 -2.42 5.09
N ARG A 8 -12.68 -2.55 4.51
CA ARG A 8 -11.41 -2.19 5.19
C ARG A 8 -11.41 -0.74 5.67
N ASP A 9 -11.87 0.16 4.83
CA ASP A 9 -11.84 1.59 5.12
C ASP A 9 -13.09 2.05 5.88
N ALA A 10 -14.26 1.56 5.50
CA ALA A 10 -15.52 1.94 6.16
C ALA A 10 -15.63 1.41 7.59
N LEU A 11 -15.11 0.22 7.89
CA LEU A 11 -15.19 -0.40 9.21
C LEU A 11 -13.84 -0.54 9.93
N ASN A 12 -12.77 0.00 9.36
CA ASN A 12 -11.43 -0.03 9.94
C ASN A 12 -11.04 -1.44 10.40
N CYS A 13 -11.00 -2.40 9.47
CA CYS A 13 -10.69 -3.81 9.72
C CYS A 13 -9.80 -4.39 8.62
N SER A 14 -9.24 -5.59 8.84
CA SER A 14 -8.68 -6.41 7.78
C SER A 14 -9.81 -7.23 7.14
N ALA A 15 -9.91 -7.25 5.81
CA ALA A 15 -10.93 -8.02 5.09
C ALA A 15 -10.35 -8.51 3.76
N HIS A 16 -10.28 -9.84 3.60
CA HIS A 16 -9.67 -10.48 2.44
C HIS A 16 -10.44 -11.71 1.99
N ILE A 17 -10.46 -11.94 0.67
CA ILE A 17 -11.15 -13.07 0.06
C ILE A 17 -10.10 -14.10 -0.35
N TYR A 18 -10.22 -15.32 0.15
CA TYR A 18 -9.37 -16.46 -0.15
C TYR A 18 -10.08 -17.39 -1.14
N ASP A 19 -9.37 -17.82 -2.19
CA ASP A 19 -9.84 -18.77 -3.20
C ASP A 19 -11.17 -18.37 -3.90
N GLY A 20 -11.58 -17.10 -3.78
CA GLY A 20 -12.80 -16.56 -4.36
C GLY A 20 -14.11 -17.01 -3.66
N ASP A 21 -14.05 -17.75 -2.58
CA ASP A 21 -15.22 -18.30 -1.90
C ASP A 21 -15.23 -18.13 -0.38
N ARG A 22 -14.18 -17.59 0.21
CA ARG A 22 -14.06 -17.42 1.65
C ARG A 22 -13.60 -16.01 2.04
N LEU A 23 -14.47 -15.23 2.64
CA LEU A 23 -14.15 -13.94 3.23
C LEU A 23 -13.66 -14.12 4.67
N VAL A 24 -12.50 -13.56 4.99
CA VAL A 24 -11.98 -13.46 6.36
C VAL A 24 -11.95 -11.99 6.75
N VAL A 25 -12.63 -11.65 7.86
CA VAL A 25 -12.64 -10.32 8.45
C VAL A 25 -11.99 -10.39 9.83
N GLU A 26 -10.98 -9.57 10.05
CA GLU A 26 -10.24 -9.52 11.32
C GLU A 26 -10.25 -8.10 11.90
N LYS A 27 -10.43 -8.01 13.21
CA LYS A 27 -10.29 -6.76 13.96
C LYS A 27 -9.83 -7.08 15.37
N HIS A 28 -8.71 -6.50 15.79
CA HIS A 28 -8.09 -6.77 17.08
C HIS A 28 -7.81 -8.29 17.24
N SER A 29 -8.46 -8.95 18.18
CA SER A 29 -8.37 -10.41 18.39
C SER A 29 -9.56 -11.19 17.81
N SER A 30 -10.53 -10.51 17.21
CA SER A 30 -11.70 -11.14 16.60
C SER A 30 -11.42 -11.52 15.15
N ASN A 31 -11.84 -12.73 14.78
CA ASN A 31 -11.74 -13.26 13.42
C ASN A 31 -13.07 -13.90 13.04
N ILE A 32 -13.60 -13.50 11.89
CA ILE A 32 -14.81 -14.11 11.34
C ILE A 32 -14.50 -14.60 9.93
N SER A 33 -14.78 -15.87 9.66
CA SER A 33 -14.66 -16.45 8.34
C SER A 33 -16.02 -16.86 7.78
N PHE A 34 -16.40 -16.24 6.67
CA PHE A 34 -17.62 -16.53 5.93
C PHE A 34 -17.29 -17.38 4.70
N SER A 35 -18.03 -18.46 4.47
CA SER A 35 -17.97 -19.19 3.20
C SER A 35 -19.12 -18.76 2.29
N LEU A 36 -18.86 -18.70 0.98
CA LEU A 36 -19.82 -18.21 -0.02
C LEU A 36 -21.13 -19.03 0.05
N ASP A 37 -22.24 -18.31 0.06
CA ASP A 37 -23.61 -18.84 0.08
C ASP A 37 -23.94 -19.81 1.25
N GLN A 38 -23.11 -19.81 2.32
CA GLN A 38 -23.39 -20.59 3.53
C GLN A 38 -24.17 -19.77 4.56
N GLY A 39 -25.04 -20.44 5.32
CA GLY A 39 -25.83 -19.82 6.39
C GLY A 39 -25.15 -19.84 7.77
N THR A 40 -23.83 -20.11 7.79
CA THR A 40 -22.99 -20.15 8.99
C THR A 40 -21.65 -19.46 8.72
N ALA A 41 -21.01 -18.95 9.78
CA ALA A 41 -19.66 -18.44 9.76
C ALA A 41 -18.84 -19.07 10.90
N ASP A 42 -17.53 -19.15 10.73
CA ASP A 42 -16.60 -19.44 11.81
C ASP A 42 -16.29 -18.13 12.54
N VAL A 43 -16.58 -18.05 13.81
CA VAL A 43 -16.33 -16.88 14.67
C VAL A 43 -15.35 -17.30 15.76
N ASN A 44 -14.10 -16.93 15.62
CA ASN A 44 -13.01 -17.27 16.55
C ASN A 44 -12.85 -18.79 16.81
N GLY A 45 -13.15 -19.62 15.82
CA GLY A 45 -13.08 -21.10 15.89
C GLY A 45 -14.41 -21.77 16.22
N ASP A 46 -15.46 -21.03 16.49
CA ASP A 46 -16.81 -21.56 16.74
C ASP A 46 -17.73 -21.33 15.53
N ILE A 47 -18.51 -22.35 15.16
CA ILE A 47 -19.45 -22.23 14.03
C ILE A 47 -20.76 -21.60 14.52
N GLU A 48 -21.03 -20.42 14.03
CA GLU A 48 -22.21 -19.62 14.36
C GLU A 48 -23.16 -19.49 13.17
N LYS A 49 -24.45 -19.33 13.50
CA LYS A 49 -25.48 -19.10 12.48
C LYS A 49 -25.58 -17.62 12.16
N ILE A 50 -25.50 -17.28 10.87
CA ILE A 50 -25.57 -15.90 10.40
C ILE A 50 -26.94 -15.53 9.84
N THR A 51 -27.25 -14.24 9.79
CA THR A 51 -28.55 -13.70 9.34
C THR A 51 -28.70 -13.70 7.83
N SER A 52 -27.61 -13.48 7.11
CA SER A 52 -27.58 -13.49 5.65
C SER A 52 -26.23 -14.03 5.16
N PRO A 53 -26.24 -14.93 4.17
CA PRO A 53 -25.00 -15.48 3.61
C PRO A 53 -24.07 -14.38 3.04
N PHE A 54 -22.76 -14.62 3.13
CA PHE A 54 -21.78 -13.95 2.27
C PHE A 54 -22.05 -14.39 0.83
N THR A 55 -22.25 -13.46 -0.09
CA THR A 55 -22.74 -13.74 -1.44
C THR A 55 -22.12 -12.85 -2.49
N MET A 56 -22.21 -13.27 -3.76
CA MET A 56 -21.77 -12.48 -4.91
C MET A 56 -22.98 -12.03 -5.72
N ILE A 57 -23.06 -10.73 -6.01
CA ILE A 57 -24.12 -10.09 -6.80
C ILE A 57 -23.44 -9.21 -7.85
N ASP A 58 -23.77 -9.41 -9.13
CA ASP A 58 -23.22 -8.63 -10.24
C ASP A 58 -21.68 -8.52 -10.23
N ASN A 59 -21.00 -9.64 -9.90
CA ASN A 59 -19.56 -9.77 -9.80
C ASN A 59 -18.89 -8.97 -8.65
N GLU A 60 -19.67 -8.57 -7.66
CA GLU A 60 -19.18 -7.95 -6.43
C GLU A 60 -19.62 -8.76 -5.21
N TYR A 61 -18.75 -8.86 -4.21
CA TYR A 61 -19.00 -9.61 -2.97
C TYR A 61 -19.67 -8.74 -1.91
N TYR A 62 -20.62 -9.34 -1.19
CA TYR A 62 -21.40 -8.68 -0.15
C TYR A 62 -21.46 -9.50 1.13
N VAL A 63 -21.34 -8.82 2.27
CA VAL A 63 -21.47 -9.40 3.61
C VAL A 63 -22.52 -8.67 4.44
N SER A 64 -23.08 -9.35 5.43
CA SER A 64 -24.09 -8.79 6.31
C SER A 64 -23.48 -7.86 7.38
N LEU A 65 -23.82 -6.57 7.37
CA LEU A 65 -23.48 -5.65 8.46
C LEU A 65 -24.03 -6.07 9.80
N ASN A 66 -25.21 -6.74 9.82
CA ASN A 66 -25.80 -7.23 11.06
C ASN A 66 -24.94 -8.30 11.72
N ASP A 67 -24.39 -9.22 10.92
CA ASP A 67 -23.52 -10.28 11.43
C ASP A 67 -22.17 -9.71 11.87
N LEU A 68 -21.58 -8.77 11.12
CA LEU A 68 -20.37 -8.06 11.54
C LEU A 68 -20.58 -7.28 12.84
N SER A 69 -21.69 -6.55 12.98
CA SER A 69 -22.00 -5.78 14.19
C SER A 69 -22.20 -6.66 15.42
N GLN A 70 -22.68 -7.88 15.22
CA GLN A 70 -22.91 -8.82 16.33
C GLN A 70 -21.59 -9.31 16.96
N TYR A 71 -20.53 -9.45 16.15
CA TYR A 71 -19.29 -10.10 16.58
C TYR A 71 -18.07 -9.18 16.66
N MET A 72 -18.15 -7.94 16.12
CA MET A 72 -16.99 -7.05 15.98
C MET A 72 -17.24 -5.61 16.47
N ASP A 73 -18.11 -5.41 17.44
CA ASP A 73 -18.34 -4.10 18.10
C ASP A 73 -18.56 -2.93 17.13
N TYR A 74 -19.35 -3.17 16.10
CA TYR A 74 -19.84 -2.12 15.20
C TYR A 74 -21.27 -1.75 15.52
N THR A 75 -21.64 -0.48 15.36
CA THR A 75 -23.04 -0.06 15.24
C THR A 75 -23.32 0.32 13.80
N TYR A 76 -24.54 0.04 13.37
CA TYR A 76 -25.01 0.55 12.08
C TYR A 76 -26.46 1.03 12.19
N SER A 77 -26.79 2.02 11.38
CA SER A 77 -28.15 2.51 11.20
C SER A 77 -28.47 2.61 9.72
N TRP A 78 -29.75 2.46 9.39
CA TRP A 78 -30.24 2.62 8.03
C TRP A 78 -31.09 3.88 7.95
N ASP A 79 -30.67 4.84 7.12
CA ASP A 79 -31.50 5.99 6.79
C ASP A 79 -32.43 5.63 5.63
N MET A 80 -33.74 5.45 5.97
CA MET A 80 -34.75 5.09 4.97
C MET A 80 -35.09 6.23 4.00
N GLN A 81 -34.76 7.49 4.34
CA GLN A 81 -35.06 8.64 3.48
C GLN A 81 -33.99 8.83 2.41
N GLU A 82 -32.73 8.72 2.81
CA GLU A 82 -31.58 8.86 1.90
C GLU A 82 -31.19 7.50 1.27
N ASN A 83 -31.76 6.39 1.74
CA ASN A 83 -31.44 5.03 1.34
C ASN A 83 -29.95 4.67 1.57
N GLU A 84 -29.40 5.15 2.68
CA GLU A 84 -28.00 4.97 3.07
C GLU A 84 -27.85 4.16 4.35
N ALA A 85 -26.79 3.35 4.41
CA ALA A 85 -26.34 2.69 5.64
C ALA A 85 -25.20 3.51 6.25
N GLN A 86 -25.31 3.83 7.52
CA GLN A 86 -24.22 4.43 8.29
C GLN A 86 -23.71 3.38 9.28
N ALA A 87 -22.43 3.10 9.25
CA ALA A 87 -21.76 2.20 10.19
C ALA A 87 -20.69 2.98 10.96
N ALA A 88 -20.55 2.66 12.24
CA ALA A 88 -19.54 3.27 13.09
C ALA A 88 -18.82 2.20 13.90
N ASP A 89 -17.53 2.34 14.01
CA ASP A 89 -16.69 1.60 14.95
C ASP A 89 -16.91 2.17 16.38
N ASN A 90 -17.22 1.31 17.32
CA ASN A 90 -17.46 1.71 18.73
C ASN A 90 -16.21 1.53 19.59
N SER A 91 -15.14 0.98 19.03
CA SER A 91 -13.93 0.64 19.77
C SER A 91 -12.90 1.76 19.69
N ASP A 92 -12.50 2.29 20.85
CA ASP A 92 -11.31 3.16 20.98
C ASP A 92 -10.00 2.35 21.09
N ALA A 93 -10.08 1.01 21.06
CA ALA A 93 -8.91 0.14 21.15
C ALA A 93 -8.18 0.06 19.79
N SER A 94 -6.89 -0.22 19.83
CA SER A 94 -6.11 -0.54 18.63
C SER A 94 -6.78 -1.68 17.87
N ILE A 95 -6.89 -1.54 16.54
CA ILE A 95 -7.47 -2.59 15.69
C ILE A 95 -6.55 -3.80 15.52
N VAL A 96 -5.27 -3.68 15.88
CA VAL A 96 -4.24 -4.70 15.67
C VAL A 96 -4.02 -5.57 16.90
N PRO A 97 -3.74 -6.87 16.72
CA PRO A 97 -3.34 -7.77 17.81
C PRO A 97 -1.90 -7.49 18.26
N THR A 98 -1.46 -8.11 19.37
CA THR A 98 -0.08 -8.01 19.88
C THR A 98 0.95 -8.74 19.00
N SER A 99 0.50 -9.61 18.10
CA SER A 99 1.35 -10.25 17.07
C SER A 99 0.53 -10.54 15.82
N TYR A 100 1.17 -10.39 14.66
CA TYR A 100 0.54 -10.65 13.36
C TYR A 100 1.61 -11.06 12.35
N ASP A 101 1.28 -12.01 11.48
CA ASP A 101 2.24 -12.56 10.53
C ASP A 101 1.55 -12.90 9.20
N LEU A 102 1.83 -12.12 8.18
CA LEU A 102 1.29 -12.31 6.84
C LEU A 102 1.72 -13.63 6.19
N ARG A 103 2.83 -14.25 6.63
CA ARG A 103 3.28 -15.57 6.16
C ARG A 103 2.26 -16.66 6.47
N THR A 104 1.57 -16.55 7.60
CA THR A 104 0.54 -17.51 8.04
C THR A 104 -0.82 -17.28 7.40
N ARG A 105 -0.92 -16.27 6.54
CA ARG A 105 -2.14 -15.82 5.87
C ARG A 105 -2.03 -15.84 4.34
N ASP A 106 -0.95 -16.44 3.81
CA ASP A 106 -0.65 -16.47 2.38
C ASP A 106 -0.64 -15.07 1.73
N ARG A 107 -0.19 -14.06 2.49
CA ARG A 107 -0.18 -12.65 2.09
C ARG A 107 1.21 -12.04 2.02
N THR A 108 2.24 -12.85 1.84
CA THR A 108 3.61 -12.39 1.55
C THR A 108 3.93 -12.65 0.09
N SER A 109 4.59 -11.70 -0.56
CA SER A 109 5.13 -11.91 -1.90
C SER A 109 6.15 -13.05 -1.89
N LYS A 110 6.43 -13.62 -3.06
CA LYS A 110 7.45 -14.66 -3.17
C LYS A 110 8.83 -14.09 -2.84
N VAL A 111 9.58 -14.82 -2.02
CA VAL A 111 10.98 -14.47 -1.70
C VAL A 111 11.83 -14.60 -2.97
N ARG A 112 12.49 -13.50 -3.34
CA ARG A 112 13.38 -13.38 -4.50
C ARG A 112 14.78 -12.96 -4.09
N ASN A 113 15.72 -12.96 -5.03
CA ASN A 113 17.13 -12.63 -4.77
C ASN A 113 17.63 -11.55 -5.74
N GLN A 114 17.96 -10.36 -5.19
CA GLN A 114 18.52 -9.24 -5.94
C GLN A 114 19.94 -9.50 -6.49
N GLY A 115 20.62 -10.54 -5.99
CA GLY A 115 22.01 -10.81 -6.36
C GLY A 115 22.94 -9.70 -5.91
N SER A 116 23.79 -9.20 -6.81
CA SER A 116 24.78 -8.16 -6.53
C SER A 116 24.35 -6.74 -6.92
N TYR A 117 23.16 -6.57 -7.46
CA TYR A 117 22.65 -5.25 -7.88
C TYR A 117 22.08 -4.44 -6.72
N GLY A 118 22.06 -3.13 -6.86
CA GLY A 118 21.46 -2.18 -5.90
C GLY A 118 19.93 -2.03 -6.06
N THR A 119 19.22 -3.13 -6.25
CA THR A 119 17.79 -3.14 -6.61
C THR A 119 16.84 -3.43 -5.45
N CYS A 120 17.33 -3.42 -4.20
CA CYS A 120 16.50 -3.71 -3.01
C CYS A 120 15.24 -2.83 -2.92
N TRP A 121 15.33 -1.56 -3.28
CA TRP A 121 14.22 -0.61 -3.29
C TRP A 121 13.06 -1.06 -4.20
N SER A 122 13.38 -1.61 -5.38
CA SER A 122 12.39 -2.12 -6.31
C SER A 122 11.80 -3.46 -5.85
N PHE A 123 12.64 -4.37 -5.30
CA PHE A 123 12.15 -5.61 -4.67
C PHE A 123 11.20 -5.32 -3.51
N ALA A 124 11.53 -4.33 -2.67
CA ALA A 124 10.68 -3.96 -1.55
C ALA A 124 9.38 -3.27 -2.01
N ALA A 125 9.45 -2.37 -3.00
CA ALA A 125 8.28 -1.72 -3.57
C ALA A 125 7.31 -2.74 -4.18
N LEU A 126 7.81 -3.60 -5.09
CA LEU A 126 6.98 -4.61 -5.74
C LEU A 126 6.55 -5.72 -4.76
N GLY A 127 7.39 -6.08 -3.79
CA GLY A 127 7.01 -7.04 -2.75
C GLY A 127 5.89 -6.54 -1.85
N ALA A 128 5.87 -5.25 -1.51
CA ALA A 128 4.77 -4.62 -0.77
C ALA A 128 3.50 -4.53 -1.63
N LEU A 129 3.62 -4.14 -2.91
CA LEU A 129 2.51 -4.11 -3.87
C LEU A 129 1.88 -5.50 -4.07
N GLU A 130 2.71 -6.52 -4.31
CA GLU A 130 2.26 -7.92 -4.45
C GLU A 130 1.54 -8.39 -3.18
N SER A 131 2.07 -8.05 -2.00
CA SER A 131 1.46 -8.38 -0.71
C SER A 131 0.08 -7.73 -0.51
N SER A 132 -0.12 -6.51 -1.04
CA SER A 132 -1.41 -5.82 -0.96
C SER A 132 -2.50 -6.47 -1.83
N LEU A 133 -2.10 -7.13 -2.91
CA LEU A 133 -3.01 -7.85 -3.81
C LEU A 133 -3.32 -9.28 -3.34
N LEU A 134 -2.49 -9.84 -2.47
CA LEU A 134 -2.70 -11.17 -1.90
C LEU A 134 -3.76 -11.16 -0.81
N PRO A 135 -4.56 -12.23 -0.68
CA PRO A 135 -4.49 -13.50 -1.44
C PRO A 135 -5.32 -13.48 -2.74
N GLU A 136 -6.00 -12.39 -3.06
CA GLU A 136 -6.93 -12.29 -4.18
C GLU A 136 -6.23 -12.44 -5.54
N GLU A 137 -5.00 -11.91 -5.66
CA GLU A 137 -4.16 -12.01 -6.84
C GLU A 137 -2.73 -12.39 -6.46
N SER A 138 -2.14 -13.39 -7.12
CA SER A 138 -0.82 -13.96 -6.77
C SER A 138 0.26 -13.73 -7.83
N GLU A 139 0.09 -12.73 -8.69
CA GLU A 139 1.06 -12.41 -9.75
C GLU A 139 2.32 -11.75 -9.17
N GLN A 140 3.45 -11.90 -9.89
CA GLN A 140 4.71 -11.26 -9.58
C GLN A 140 5.04 -10.22 -10.65
N TYR A 141 5.67 -9.11 -10.22
CA TYR A 141 6.01 -8.01 -11.11
C TYR A 141 7.51 -7.87 -11.34
N SER A 142 7.87 -7.39 -12.53
CA SER A 142 9.24 -7.28 -13.01
C SER A 142 10.03 -6.20 -12.28
N VAL A 143 11.11 -6.62 -11.62
CA VAL A 143 12.12 -5.73 -11.04
C VAL A 143 13.00 -5.13 -12.13
N ASP A 144 13.34 -5.89 -13.19
CA ASP A 144 14.15 -5.37 -14.30
C ASP A 144 13.42 -4.22 -14.99
N HIS A 145 12.13 -4.34 -15.28
CA HIS A 145 11.36 -3.26 -15.89
C HIS A 145 11.30 -2.01 -14.99
N MET A 146 10.96 -2.17 -13.69
CA MET A 146 10.92 -1.03 -12.77
C MET A 146 12.27 -0.33 -12.65
N THR A 147 13.36 -1.08 -12.61
CA THR A 147 14.71 -0.49 -12.43
C THR A 147 15.32 0.10 -13.70
N LEU A 148 14.90 -0.35 -14.88
CA LEU A 148 15.44 0.07 -16.16
C LEU A 148 14.52 1.05 -16.94
N CYS A 149 13.20 1.03 -16.67
CA CYS A 149 12.20 1.87 -17.36
C CYS A 149 11.60 2.99 -16.48
N ASN A 150 12.15 3.27 -15.29
CA ASN A 150 11.59 4.27 -14.36
C ASN A 150 11.75 5.74 -14.84
N GLY A 151 12.62 6.00 -15.80
CA GLY A 151 12.87 7.34 -16.34
C GLY A 151 13.93 8.15 -15.58
N PHE A 152 14.51 7.58 -14.53
CA PHE A 152 15.70 8.15 -13.88
C PHE A 152 16.97 7.67 -14.60
N ASN A 153 17.96 8.54 -14.72
CA ASN A 153 19.23 8.20 -15.39
C ASN A 153 20.17 7.46 -14.42
N MET A 154 19.76 6.28 -13.98
CA MET A 154 20.48 5.42 -13.02
C MET A 154 20.54 3.99 -13.56
N THR A 155 21.62 3.29 -13.24
CA THR A 155 21.75 1.86 -13.51
C THR A 155 21.33 1.04 -12.29
N GLN A 156 21.11 -0.25 -12.47
CA GLN A 156 20.78 -1.15 -11.33
C GLN A 156 21.89 -1.20 -10.26
N ASN A 157 23.13 -0.82 -10.60
CA ASN A 157 24.25 -0.76 -9.64
C ASN A 157 24.25 0.54 -8.79
N ASP A 158 23.62 1.59 -9.25
CA ASP A 158 23.61 2.87 -8.55
C ASP A 158 22.68 2.90 -7.34
N GLY A 159 21.82 1.90 -7.21
CA GLY A 159 20.79 1.87 -6.19
C GLY A 159 19.55 2.64 -6.63
N GLY A 160 18.73 3.05 -5.66
CA GLY A 160 17.52 3.84 -5.85
C GLY A 160 16.84 4.10 -4.51
N GLU A 161 15.70 4.78 -4.58
CA GLU A 161 14.92 5.17 -3.42
C GLU A 161 13.45 4.80 -3.62
N TYR A 162 12.71 4.67 -2.54
CA TYR A 162 11.28 4.34 -2.54
C TYR A 162 10.44 5.29 -3.43
N THR A 163 10.81 6.58 -3.51
CA THR A 163 10.13 7.58 -4.35
C THR A 163 10.24 7.28 -5.85
N MET A 164 11.30 6.59 -6.28
CA MET A 164 11.46 6.16 -7.68
C MET A 164 10.45 5.07 -8.05
N GLY A 165 10.18 4.13 -7.15
CA GLY A 165 9.14 3.13 -7.30
C GLY A 165 7.75 3.76 -7.38
N MET A 166 7.47 4.70 -6.48
CA MET A 166 6.22 5.47 -6.50
C MET A 166 6.02 6.22 -7.81
N ALA A 167 7.06 6.92 -8.30
CA ALA A 167 7.00 7.67 -9.56
C ALA A 167 6.74 6.76 -10.77
N TYR A 168 7.41 5.60 -10.83
CA TYR A 168 7.22 4.61 -11.89
C TYR A 168 5.77 4.10 -11.94
N LEU A 169 5.19 3.77 -10.79
CA LEU A 169 3.83 3.27 -10.68
C LEU A 169 2.78 4.36 -10.96
N ALA A 170 2.97 5.56 -10.40
CA ALA A 170 2.09 6.70 -10.62
C ALA A 170 2.07 7.18 -12.08
N ALA A 171 3.15 6.95 -12.83
CA ALA A 171 3.25 7.31 -14.25
C ALA A 171 2.70 6.23 -15.20
N TRP A 172 2.10 5.16 -14.68
CA TRP A 172 1.61 4.00 -15.43
C TRP A 172 2.66 3.36 -16.35
N LYS A 173 3.94 3.48 -15.97
CA LYS A 173 5.03 2.77 -16.66
C LYS A 173 5.05 1.28 -16.34
N GLY A 174 4.40 0.89 -15.26
CA GLY A 174 4.17 -0.46 -14.78
C GLY A 174 3.19 -0.44 -13.61
N PRO A 175 3.06 -1.57 -12.88
CA PRO A 175 3.92 -2.76 -12.95
C PRO A 175 3.66 -3.59 -14.23
N VAL A 176 4.68 -4.33 -14.67
CA VAL A 176 4.55 -5.36 -15.69
C VAL A 176 4.84 -6.73 -15.07
N TYR A 177 4.34 -7.81 -15.66
CA TYR A 177 4.54 -9.14 -15.07
C TYR A 177 6.00 -9.61 -15.14
N GLU A 178 6.49 -10.24 -14.08
CA GLU A 178 7.80 -10.87 -14.00
C GLU A 178 8.01 -11.94 -15.09
N LYS A 179 6.95 -12.66 -15.48
CA LYS A 179 6.99 -13.68 -16.55
C LYS A 179 7.28 -13.10 -17.94
N ASP A 180 6.95 -11.82 -18.17
CA ASP A 180 7.13 -11.14 -19.44
C ASP A 180 8.47 -10.40 -19.52
N ASP A 181 9.06 -10.08 -18.37
CA ASP A 181 10.37 -9.44 -18.23
C ASP A 181 11.09 -9.95 -16.97
N PRO A 182 11.68 -11.17 -17.02
CA PRO A 182 12.27 -11.82 -15.85
C PRO A 182 13.54 -11.15 -15.36
N TYR A 183 13.66 -11.01 -14.03
CA TYR A 183 14.81 -10.39 -13.38
C TYR A 183 16.13 -11.13 -13.60
N GLY A 184 17.21 -10.37 -13.86
CA GLY A 184 18.60 -10.79 -13.69
C GLY A 184 19.46 -10.81 -14.93
N ASP A 185 18.94 -10.44 -16.10
CA ASP A 185 19.74 -10.31 -17.32
C ASP A 185 20.16 -8.86 -17.64
N ASN A 186 19.73 -7.92 -16.81
CA ASN A 186 19.97 -6.47 -16.94
C ASN A 186 19.50 -5.91 -18.29
N LYS A 187 18.39 -6.43 -18.78
CA LYS A 187 17.67 -5.97 -19.96
C LYS A 187 16.20 -5.87 -19.66
N THR A 188 15.50 -5.12 -20.46
CA THR A 188 14.06 -4.95 -20.36
C THR A 188 13.45 -4.77 -21.74
N ASN A 189 12.16 -5.05 -21.85
CA ASN A 189 11.35 -4.73 -23.01
C ASN A 189 10.56 -3.44 -22.72
N GLU A 190 11.03 -2.32 -23.23
CA GLU A 190 10.44 -0.98 -23.04
C GLU A 190 9.03 -0.84 -23.67
N ASP A 191 8.62 -1.79 -24.53
CA ASP A 191 7.29 -1.80 -25.17
C ASP A 191 6.20 -2.44 -24.27
N LEU A 192 6.57 -3.00 -23.12
CA LEU A 192 5.60 -3.54 -22.18
C LEU A 192 4.80 -2.40 -21.52
N THR A 193 3.52 -2.66 -21.32
CA THR A 193 2.59 -1.71 -20.70
C THR A 193 2.19 -2.17 -19.31
N ALA A 194 1.81 -1.22 -18.46
CA ALA A 194 1.28 -1.50 -17.14
C ALA A 194 0.12 -2.51 -17.18
N VAL A 195 0.10 -3.43 -16.25
CA VAL A 195 -0.99 -4.43 -16.06
C VAL A 195 -1.89 -4.08 -14.88
N LYS A 196 -1.50 -3.09 -14.10
CA LYS A 196 -2.28 -2.47 -13.03
C LYS A 196 -2.06 -0.96 -13.04
N HIS A 197 -3.05 -0.22 -12.59
CA HIS A 197 -2.93 1.18 -12.25
C HIS A 197 -2.93 1.33 -10.73
N VAL A 198 -1.85 1.88 -10.17
CA VAL A 198 -1.72 2.13 -8.73
C VAL A 198 -2.27 3.52 -8.45
N GLN A 199 -3.43 3.58 -7.80
CA GLN A 199 -4.21 4.79 -7.57
C GLN A 199 -3.87 5.46 -6.25
N GLU A 200 -3.44 4.68 -5.26
CA GLU A 200 -3.09 5.22 -3.95
C GLU A 200 -1.86 4.52 -3.36
N MET A 201 -0.90 5.36 -2.93
CA MET A 201 0.32 4.95 -2.22
C MET A 201 0.49 5.86 -1.02
N GLN A 202 0.37 5.33 0.19
CA GLN A 202 0.51 6.12 1.41
C GLN A 202 1.93 6.05 1.97
N ILE A 203 2.43 7.19 2.44
CA ILE A 203 3.71 7.31 3.15
C ILE A 203 3.39 7.49 4.63
N ILE A 204 3.66 6.45 5.41
CA ILE A 204 3.45 6.48 6.87
C ILE A 204 4.61 7.22 7.54
N GLU A 205 4.28 8.06 8.50
CA GLU A 205 5.26 8.87 9.25
C GLU A 205 6.33 7.96 9.87
N SER A 206 7.58 8.44 9.83
CA SER A 206 8.72 7.69 10.38
C SER A 206 8.51 7.36 11.85
N LYS A 207 8.73 6.08 12.20
CA LYS A 207 8.60 5.54 13.56
C LYS A 207 7.17 5.53 14.12
N ASP A 208 6.15 5.78 13.34
CA ASP A 208 4.76 5.56 13.75
C ASP A 208 4.42 4.06 13.64
N TYR A 209 4.90 3.30 14.61
CA TYR A 209 4.79 1.83 14.61
C TYR A 209 3.34 1.34 14.66
N GLU A 210 2.46 2.08 15.33
CA GLU A 210 1.03 1.74 15.37
C GLU A 210 0.42 1.85 13.97
N LYS A 211 0.69 2.95 13.26
CA LYS A 211 0.21 3.12 11.87
C LYS A 211 0.85 2.14 10.89
N ILE A 212 2.12 1.76 11.10
CA ILE A 212 2.77 0.71 10.31
C ILE A 212 2.07 -0.63 10.54
N LYS A 213 1.78 -1.00 11.79
CA LYS A 213 1.05 -2.23 12.13
C LYS A 213 -0.37 -2.22 11.55
N GLU A 214 -1.11 -1.11 11.69
CA GLU A 214 -2.42 -0.94 11.08
C GLU A 214 -2.37 -1.14 9.55
N ALA A 215 -1.37 -0.59 8.87
CA ALA A 215 -1.21 -0.73 7.42
C ALA A 215 -0.90 -2.17 7.02
N VAL A 216 0.01 -2.86 7.72
CA VAL A 216 0.30 -4.28 7.50
C VAL A 216 -0.96 -5.13 7.72
N PHE A 217 -1.72 -4.84 8.76
CA PHE A 217 -2.93 -5.56 9.10
C PHE A 217 -4.03 -5.41 8.05
N LYS A 218 -4.29 -4.17 7.61
CA LYS A 218 -5.36 -3.83 6.67
C LYS A 218 -5.01 -4.16 5.22
N TYR A 219 -3.84 -3.73 4.77
CA TYR A 219 -3.53 -3.70 3.35
C TYR A 219 -2.52 -4.77 2.93
N GLY A 220 -1.47 -5.01 3.70
CA GLY A 220 -0.42 -5.95 3.35
C GLY A 220 0.97 -5.44 3.71
N GLY A 221 2.01 -5.96 3.04
CA GLY A 221 3.38 -5.59 3.34
C GLY A 221 3.65 -4.09 3.23
N VAL A 222 4.47 -3.56 4.13
CA VAL A 222 4.92 -2.15 4.12
C VAL A 222 6.39 -2.10 3.76
N GLN A 223 6.74 -1.46 2.64
CA GLN A 223 8.14 -1.16 2.31
C GLN A 223 8.72 -0.26 3.39
N THR A 224 9.95 -0.52 3.82
CA THR A 224 10.68 0.32 4.79
C THR A 224 12.16 0.27 4.55
N SER A 225 12.89 1.29 5.02
CA SER A 225 14.33 1.39 4.87
C SER A 225 15.06 1.07 6.17
N ILE A 226 16.20 0.40 6.06
CA ILE A 226 17.09 0.06 7.18
C ILE A 226 18.55 0.39 6.84
N TYR A 227 19.39 0.54 7.86
CA TYR A 227 20.84 0.40 7.66
C TYR A 227 21.21 -1.07 7.72
N ASN A 228 21.69 -1.59 6.64
CA ASN A 228 22.15 -2.95 6.54
C ASN A 228 23.66 -3.02 6.67
N ALA A 229 24.15 -3.65 7.76
CA ALA A 229 25.56 -3.89 8.04
C ALA A 229 26.10 -5.20 7.45
N LEU A 230 25.24 -6.00 6.79
CA LEU A 230 25.62 -7.27 6.17
C LEU A 230 26.03 -7.02 4.70
N ARG A 231 27.07 -7.70 4.26
CA ARG A 231 27.54 -7.62 2.86
C ARG A 231 26.97 -8.73 1.97
N SER A 232 26.44 -9.76 2.57
CA SER A 232 25.80 -10.90 1.90
C SER A 232 25.02 -11.73 2.91
N SER A 233 24.21 -12.66 2.44
CA SER A 233 23.46 -13.62 3.26
C SER A 233 24.34 -14.49 4.18
N GLN A 234 25.63 -14.62 3.86
CA GLN A 234 26.60 -15.40 4.63
C GLN A 234 27.47 -14.54 5.57
N SER A 235 27.36 -13.23 5.50
CA SER A 235 28.16 -12.34 6.33
C SER A 235 27.77 -12.43 7.81
N SER A 236 28.72 -12.14 8.69
CA SER A 236 28.46 -11.89 10.10
C SER A 236 28.49 -10.40 10.39
N SER A 237 27.74 -9.97 11.39
CA SER A 237 27.72 -8.60 11.87
C SER A 237 27.47 -8.60 13.38
N PRO A 238 28.03 -7.65 14.14
CA PRO A 238 27.68 -7.50 15.55
C PRO A 238 26.21 -7.18 15.77
N TYR A 239 25.51 -6.70 14.74
CA TYR A 239 24.09 -6.33 14.78
C TYR A 239 23.14 -7.48 14.39
N TYR A 240 23.65 -8.61 13.89
CA TYR A 240 22.84 -9.73 13.41
C TYR A 240 23.13 -11.01 14.18
N ASN A 241 22.15 -11.48 14.95
CA ASN A 241 22.17 -12.80 15.56
C ASN A 241 21.63 -13.84 14.58
N LYS A 242 22.54 -14.58 13.96
CA LYS A 242 22.20 -15.58 12.94
C LYS A 242 21.39 -16.77 13.50
N ASN A 243 21.52 -17.09 14.79
CA ASN A 243 20.80 -18.21 15.39
C ASN A 243 19.30 -17.92 15.55
N ASN A 244 18.96 -16.66 15.77
CA ASN A 244 17.58 -16.20 15.99
C ASN A 244 17.05 -15.38 14.79
N ASN A 245 17.85 -15.23 13.71
CA ASN A 245 17.53 -14.38 12.56
C ASN A 245 17.13 -12.95 12.98
N ALA A 246 17.80 -12.42 14.02
CA ALA A 246 17.45 -11.18 14.69
C ALA A 246 18.48 -10.09 14.41
N TYR A 247 18.03 -8.94 13.93
CA TYR A 247 18.85 -7.80 13.55
C TYR A 247 18.45 -6.55 14.34
N CYS A 248 19.44 -5.82 14.84
CA CYS A 248 19.24 -4.51 15.43
C CYS A 248 20.50 -3.66 15.29
N TYR A 249 20.40 -2.59 14.53
CA TYR A 249 21.44 -1.57 14.41
C TYR A 249 21.11 -0.36 15.29
N ILE A 250 22.04 0.00 16.16
CA ILE A 250 21.98 1.26 16.92
C ILE A 250 23.20 2.08 16.54
N GLY A 251 22.98 3.22 15.90
CA GLY A 251 24.05 4.08 15.41
C GLY A 251 23.57 5.28 14.61
N THR A 252 24.49 5.91 13.89
CA THR A 252 24.25 7.17 13.16
C THR A 252 24.26 7.02 11.65
N GLU A 253 24.46 5.80 11.13
CA GLU A 253 24.46 5.56 9.69
C GLU A 253 23.04 5.69 9.14
N LYS A 254 22.97 6.21 7.93
CA LYS A 254 21.71 6.37 7.20
C LYS A 254 21.26 5.03 6.59
N PRO A 255 19.98 4.87 6.31
CA PRO A 255 19.48 3.72 5.56
C PRO A 255 20.23 3.50 4.25
N ASN A 256 20.47 2.26 3.90
CA ASN A 256 21.14 1.82 2.67
C ASN A 256 20.53 0.56 2.05
N HIS A 257 19.40 0.11 2.58
CA HIS A 257 18.72 -1.10 2.15
C HIS A 257 17.23 -1.02 2.46
N ASP A 258 16.41 -1.55 1.56
CA ASP A 258 14.97 -1.62 1.73
C ASP A 258 14.52 -3.07 1.91
N VAL A 259 13.52 -3.24 2.77
CA VAL A 259 12.87 -4.51 3.10
C VAL A 259 11.35 -4.30 3.17
N VAL A 260 10.59 -5.38 3.29
CA VAL A 260 9.13 -5.32 3.49
C VAL A 260 8.78 -5.78 4.90
N ILE A 261 8.13 -4.93 5.69
CA ILE A 261 7.52 -5.35 6.96
C ILE A 261 6.27 -6.19 6.61
N VAL A 262 6.24 -7.43 7.07
CA VAL A 262 5.15 -8.40 6.81
C VAL A 262 4.48 -8.89 8.09
N GLY A 263 4.85 -8.33 9.23
CA GLY A 263 4.29 -8.70 10.52
C GLY A 263 5.07 -8.12 11.69
N TRP A 264 4.65 -8.51 12.88
CA TRP A 264 5.28 -8.12 14.13
C TRP A 264 4.97 -9.11 15.25
N ASP A 265 5.79 -9.05 16.31
CA ASP A 265 5.55 -9.72 17.58
C ASP A 265 6.03 -8.81 18.72
N ASP A 266 5.09 -8.25 19.49
CA ASP A 266 5.37 -7.33 20.59
C ASP A 266 6.09 -8.03 21.78
N SER A 267 6.03 -9.36 21.81
CA SER A 267 6.68 -10.20 22.83
C SER A 267 8.02 -10.81 22.38
N TYR A 268 8.48 -10.50 21.15
CA TYR A 268 9.73 -11.04 20.64
C TYR A 268 10.90 -10.59 21.54
N SER A 269 11.52 -11.56 22.22
CA SER A 269 12.48 -11.26 23.29
C SER A 269 13.68 -10.45 22.81
N LYS A 270 14.01 -9.41 23.55
CA LYS A 270 15.22 -8.61 23.36
C LYS A 270 16.52 -9.43 23.45
N ASP A 271 16.50 -10.54 24.21
CA ASP A 271 17.65 -11.43 24.37
C ASP A 271 17.99 -12.22 23.10
N ASN A 272 17.12 -12.18 22.07
CA ASN A 272 17.38 -12.74 20.75
C ASN A 272 18.36 -11.89 19.92
N PHE A 273 18.58 -10.63 20.29
CA PHE A 273 19.47 -9.72 19.57
C PHE A 273 20.90 -9.76 20.13
N ASN A 274 21.88 -9.42 19.31
CA ASN A 274 23.28 -9.25 19.78
C ASN A 274 23.49 -7.91 20.48
N THR A 275 22.59 -6.96 20.28
CA THR A 275 22.61 -5.62 20.89
C THR A 275 21.85 -5.68 22.21
N ASP A 276 22.38 -5.04 23.25
CA ASP A 276 21.66 -4.87 24.51
C ASP A 276 20.54 -3.85 24.35
N LEU A 277 19.31 -4.27 24.62
CA LEU A 277 18.08 -3.51 24.33
C LEU A 277 17.26 -3.30 25.60
N ASP A 278 16.54 -2.17 25.63
CA ASP A 278 15.71 -1.79 26.79
C ASP A 278 14.39 -2.60 26.89
N GLY A 279 13.89 -3.17 25.79
CA GLY A 279 12.61 -3.89 25.78
C GLY A 279 12.48 -4.89 24.63
N ASP A 280 11.41 -5.66 24.70
CA ASP A 280 11.00 -6.65 23.70
C ASP A 280 10.32 -6.01 22.49
N GLY A 281 10.04 -6.83 21.48
CA GLY A 281 9.28 -6.48 20.29
C GLY A 281 10.13 -6.34 19.04
N ALA A 282 9.59 -6.89 17.96
CA ALA A 282 10.21 -6.87 16.65
C ALA A 282 9.19 -6.83 15.50
N PHE A 283 9.59 -6.23 14.39
CA PHE A 283 8.94 -6.45 13.10
C PHE A 283 9.48 -7.71 12.43
N ILE A 284 8.62 -8.42 11.72
CA ILE A 284 8.96 -9.51 10.80
C ILE A 284 9.15 -8.88 9.43
N CYS A 285 10.35 -9.04 8.86
CA CYS A 285 10.70 -8.39 7.59
C CYS A 285 11.09 -9.43 6.53
N GLN A 286 10.59 -9.23 5.32
CA GLN A 286 11.02 -9.96 4.13
C GLN A 286 12.20 -9.25 3.48
N ASN A 287 13.27 -10.01 3.21
CA ASN A 287 14.47 -9.53 2.52
C ASN A 287 14.47 -10.00 1.05
N SER A 288 15.30 -9.35 0.23
CA SER A 288 15.53 -9.68 -1.18
C SER A 288 16.85 -10.43 -1.43
N TRP A 289 17.22 -11.36 -0.52
CA TRP A 289 18.46 -12.14 -0.60
C TRP A 289 18.25 -13.65 -0.73
N GLY A 290 17.06 -14.05 -1.21
CA GLY A 290 16.67 -15.43 -1.40
C GLY A 290 16.34 -16.17 -0.10
N ASP A 291 15.85 -17.37 -0.24
CA ASP A 291 15.37 -18.25 0.84
C ASP A 291 16.46 -18.78 1.78
N ASN A 292 17.72 -18.71 1.36
CA ASN A 292 18.87 -19.08 2.18
C ASN A 292 19.27 -18.03 3.21
N PHE A 293 18.66 -16.84 3.21
CA PHE A 293 18.84 -15.80 4.20
C PHE A 293 17.78 -15.93 5.30
N GLY A 294 18.20 -15.79 6.56
CA GLY A 294 17.28 -15.77 7.68
C GLY A 294 16.44 -17.05 7.81
N GLU A 295 15.18 -16.88 8.10
CA GLU A 295 14.16 -17.93 8.11
C GLU A 295 13.41 -17.92 6.76
N ASN A 296 13.92 -18.67 5.76
CA ASN A 296 13.35 -18.72 4.40
C ASN A 296 13.19 -17.33 3.75
N GLY A 297 14.15 -16.43 3.92
CA GLY A 297 14.13 -15.07 3.37
C GLY A 297 13.58 -13.99 4.32
N PHE A 298 13.14 -14.40 5.51
CA PHE A 298 12.60 -13.51 6.53
C PHE A 298 13.53 -13.39 7.73
N PHE A 299 13.41 -12.27 8.46
CA PHE A 299 14.18 -12.02 9.66
C PHE A 299 13.45 -11.03 10.58
N TYR A 300 13.90 -10.92 11.83
CA TYR A 300 13.30 -10.06 12.84
C TYR A 300 14.14 -8.80 13.03
N ILE A 301 13.51 -7.64 13.04
CA ILE A 301 14.16 -6.36 13.30
C ILE A 301 13.54 -5.73 14.53
N SER A 302 14.37 -5.46 15.55
CA SER A 302 13.90 -4.86 16.79
C SER A 302 13.25 -3.50 16.59
N TYR A 303 12.23 -3.19 17.39
CA TYR A 303 11.66 -1.83 17.47
C TYR A 303 12.68 -0.77 17.89
N TYR A 304 13.78 -1.17 18.51
CA TYR A 304 14.89 -0.31 18.92
C TYR A 304 15.93 -0.07 17.82
N ASP A 305 15.81 -0.71 16.66
CA ASP A 305 16.67 -0.43 15.51
C ASP A 305 16.55 1.06 15.10
N THR A 306 17.69 1.70 14.82
CA THR A 306 17.73 3.14 14.54
C THR A 306 16.91 3.51 13.30
N ASN A 307 16.84 2.66 12.29
CA ASN A 307 16.28 3.01 10.99
C ASN A 307 14.96 2.29 10.65
N ILE A 308 14.65 1.16 11.28
CA ILE A 308 13.38 0.47 10.98
C ILE A 308 12.19 1.42 11.15
N GLY A 309 11.22 1.34 10.28
CA GLY A 309 10.06 2.24 10.29
C GLY A 309 10.36 3.63 9.74
N THR A 310 11.37 3.79 8.87
CA THR A 310 11.63 5.01 8.09
C THR A 310 11.36 4.76 6.61
N HIS A 311 10.89 5.79 5.89
CA HIS A 311 10.52 5.69 4.47
C HIS A 311 9.47 4.58 4.22
N ASN A 312 8.40 4.60 4.98
CA ASN A 312 7.38 3.56 4.95
C ASN A 312 6.37 3.83 3.85
N VAL A 313 6.21 2.89 2.91
CA VAL A 313 5.23 2.97 1.83
C VAL A 313 4.31 1.76 1.87
N VAL A 314 3.00 2.01 1.80
CA VAL A 314 1.95 1.00 1.62
C VAL A 314 1.12 1.33 0.40
N TYR A 315 0.71 0.30 -0.34
CA TYR A 315 -0.11 0.38 -1.53
C TYR A 315 -1.55 0.03 -1.15
N THR A 316 -2.44 1.00 -1.21
CA THR A 316 -3.79 0.90 -0.63
C THR A 316 -4.90 0.79 -1.65
N ASP A 317 -4.66 1.32 -2.87
CA ASP A 317 -5.60 1.19 -3.98
C ASP A 317 -4.86 0.86 -5.28
N ILE A 318 -5.20 -0.31 -5.84
CA ILE A 318 -4.56 -0.89 -7.02
C ILE A 318 -5.66 -1.45 -7.92
N GLU A 319 -5.83 -0.84 -9.08
CA GLU A 319 -6.90 -1.17 -9.99
C GLU A 319 -6.40 -1.88 -11.26
N ASN A 320 -7.32 -2.49 -12.00
CA ASN A 320 -7.07 -2.97 -13.35
C ASN A 320 -6.97 -1.80 -14.33
N THR A 321 -6.33 -2.03 -15.46
CA THR A 321 -6.06 -0.99 -16.46
C THR A 321 -7.26 -0.59 -17.30
N ASP A 322 -8.45 -1.13 -17.05
CA ASP A 322 -9.71 -0.78 -17.71
C ASP A 322 -10.49 0.33 -16.99
N ASN A 323 -9.91 0.94 -15.95
CA ASN A 323 -10.49 2.05 -15.18
C ASN A 323 -10.49 3.38 -15.97
N TYR A 324 -9.34 3.73 -16.59
CA TYR A 324 -9.17 4.95 -17.39
C TYR A 324 -8.38 4.65 -18.67
N ASP A 325 -8.67 5.39 -19.74
CA ASP A 325 -8.01 5.24 -21.04
C ASP A 325 -6.72 6.06 -21.14
N HIS A 326 -6.66 7.20 -20.45
CA HIS A 326 -5.56 8.18 -20.55
C HIS A 326 -5.14 8.73 -19.18
N ILE A 327 -3.86 9.07 -19.08
CA ILE A 327 -3.29 9.86 -17.99
C ILE A 327 -2.55 11.06 -18.58
N TYR A 328 -2.87 12.27 -18.12
CA TYR A 328 -2.09 13.49 -18.37
C TYR A 328 -1.22 13.76 -17.17
N GLN A 329 0.09 13.79 -17.36
CA GLN A 329 1.04 13.93 -16.26
C GLN A 329 2.25 14.78 -16.68
N SER A 330 2.67 15.69 -15.80
CA SER A 330 3.89 16.50 -15.96
C SER A 330 5.04 16.05 -15.05
N ASP A 331 4.73 15.38 -13.94
CA ASP A 331 5.68 15.10 -12.86
C ASP A 331 6.23 13.65 -12.94
N LEU A 332 6.88 13.33 -14.07
CA LEU A 332 7.35 11.97 -14.38
C LEU A 332 8.40 11.42 -13.41
N CYS A 333 9.02 12.28 -12.59
CA CYS A 333 9.93 11.88 -11.51
C CYS A 333 9.25 11.84 -10.13
N GLY A 334 7.92 12.02 -10.09
CA GLY A 334 7.13 12.00 -8.86
C GLY A 334 7.52 13.08 -7.86
N TRP A 335 7.51 12.74 -6.59
CA TRP A 335 7.83 13.68 -5.51
C TRP A 335 9.34 13.85 -5.33
N VAL A 336 9.93 14.86 -5.98
CA VAL A 336 11.36 15.19 -5.90
C VAL A 336 11.65 16.43 -5.05
N GLY A 337 10.63 17.16 -4.64
CA GLY A 337 10.78 18.36 -3.81
C GLY A 337 9.44 18.92 -3.37
N GLN A 338 9.49 19.87 -2.46
CA GLN A 338 8.32 20.52 -1.88
C GLN A 338 8.52 22.02 -1.86
N LEU A 339 7.51 22.75 -2.33
CA LEU A 339 7.46 24.20 -2.31
C LEU A 339 6.21 24.67 -1.57
N GLY A 340 6.31 25.79 -0.88
CA GLY A 340 5.19 26.40 -0.16
C GLY A 340 5.46 27.86 0.21
N TYR A 341 4.44 28.53 0.73
CA TYR A 341 4.49 29.95 1.09
C TYR A 341 4.43 30.17 2.60
N ASN A 342 4.76 29.14 3.41
CA ASN A 342 4.60 29.15 4.88
C ASN A 342 3.17 29.53 5.30
N LYS A 343 2.17 28.95 4.63
CA LYS A 343 0.75 29.07 4.93
C LYS A 343 0.15 27.70 5.07
N ASP A 344 -0.95 27.61 5.80
CA ASP A 344 -1.69 26.37 6.04
C ASP A 344 -2.41 25.84 4.79
N SER A 345 -2.53 26.66 3.74
CA SER A 345 -3.14 26.29 2.47
C SER A 345 -2.36 26.85 1.29
N ILE A 346 -2.40 26.12 0.18
CA ILE A 346 -1.79 26.47 -1.09
C ILE A 346 -2.69 26.01 -2.25
N TYR A 347 -2.70 26.80 -3.33
CA TYR A 347 -3.23 26.34 -4.62
C TYR A 347 -2.09 25.87 -5.50
N GLY A 348 -2.29 24.69 -6.10
CA GLY A 348 -1.44 24.16 -7.15
C GLY A 348 -2.29 23.88 -8.39
N ALA A 349 -1.74 24.02 -9.58
CA ALA A 349 -2.43 23.72 -10.84
C ALA A 349 -1.46 23.21 -11.89
N ASN A 350 -1.94 22.29 -12.72
CA ASN A 350 -1.32 21.89 -13.97
C ASN A 350 -2.26 22.22 -15.12
N VAL A 351 -1.71 22.52 -16.28
CA VAL A 351 -2.46 22.82 -17.50
C VAL A 351 -2.15 21.76 -18.54
N TYR A 352 -3.19 21.11 -19.03
CA TYR A 352 -3.09 20.09 -20.06
C TYR A 352 -3.87 20.50 -21.31
N THR A 353 -3.66 19.78 -22.40
CA THR A 353 -4.42 19.92 -23.63
C THR A 353 -5.02 18.57 -23.98
N ALA A 354 -6.34 18.48 -24.06
CA ALA A 354 -7.04 17.25 -24.38
C ALA A 354 -6.65 16.73 -25.77
N GLU A 355 -6.30 15.46 -25.90
CA GLU A 355 -5.93 14.81 -27.16
C GLU A 355 -7.15 14.47 -28.00
N GLY A 356 -8.29 14.24 -27.35
CA GLY A 356 -9.56 13.89 -27.97
C GLY A 356 -10.75 14.57 -27.30
N ASN A 357 -11.97 14.21 -27.74
CA ASN A 357 -13.16 14.50 -26.95
C ASN A 357 -13.22 13.48 -25.83
N GLU A 358 -13.03 13.93 -24.61
CA GLU A 358 -12.80 13.10 -23.44
C GLU A 358 -13.63 13.54 -22.26
N THR A 359 -13.74 12.63 -21.26
CA THR A 359 -14.35 12.94 -19.99
C THR A 359 -13.28 12.82 -18.91
N LEU A 360 -12.94 13.92 -18.25
CA LEU A 360 -12.08 13.92 -17.08
C LEU A 360 -12.85 13.30 -15.92
N LYS A 361 -12.30 12.23 -15.32
CA LYS A 361 -12.96 11.44 -14.29
C LYS A 361 -12.30 11.51 -12.92
N ALA A 362 -10.99 11.74 -12.89
CA ALA A 362 -10.22 11.77 -11.66
C ALA A 362 -9.05 12.76 -11.76
N ALA A 363 -8.49 13.12 -10.62
CA ALA A 363 -7.22 13.84 -10.55
C ALA A 363 -6.33 13.21 -9.49
N SER A 364 -5.03 13.14 -9.81
CA SER A 364 -4.03 12.60 -8.92
C SER A 364 -3.06 13.68 -8.44
N PHE A 365 -2.61 13.56 -7.20
CA PHE A 365 -1.67 14.50 -6.61
C PHE A 365 -0.88 13.87 -5.45
N TYR A 366 0.26 14.49 -5.10
CA TYR A 366 0.99 14.16 -3.89
C TYR A 366 0.57 15.07 -2.74
N ALA A 367 0.07 14.47 -1.65
CA ALA A 367 -0.10 15.14 -0.37
C ALA A 367 1.20 15.00 0.43
N THR A 368 1.78 16.13 0.88
CA THR A 368 3.11 16.14 1.51
C THR A 368 3.07 16.09 3.03
N GLY A 369 1.88 16.05 3.64
CA GLY A 369 1.67 16.01 5.08
C GLY A 369 0.49 15.14 5.48
N LYS A 370 0.49 14.72 6.74
CA LYS A 370 -0.63 14.00 7.34
C LYS A 370 -1.80 14.95 7.64
N ASP A 371 -2.99 14.37 7.80
CA ASP A 371 -4.24 15.08 8.14
C ASP A 371 -4.56 16.23 7.19
N SER A 372 -4.18 16.09 5.92
CA SER A 372 -4.38 17.11 4.89
C SER A 372 -5.84 17.15 4.42
N GLN A 373 -6.33 18.36 4.15
CA GLN A 373 -7.61 18.56 3.47
C GLN A 373 -7.36 19.01 2.03
N TYR A 374 -8.18 18.55 1.11
CA TYR A 374 -8.09 18.95 -0.29
C TYR A 374 -9.45 19.36 -0.86
N GLU A 375 -9.41 20.25 -1.84
CA GLU A 375 -10.50 20.60 -2.73
C GLU A 375 -9.97 20.58 -4.16
N LEU A 376 -10.62 19.83 -5.06
CA LEU A 376 -10.24 19.71 -6.46
C LEU A 376 -11.21 20.49 -7.35
N TYR A 377 -10.63 21.16 -8.31
CA TYR A 377 -11.36 21.95 -9.29
C TYR A 377 -10.86 21.69 -10.69
N VAL A 378 -11.74 21.75 -11.67
CA VAL A 378 -11.41 21.79 -13.11
C VAL A 378 -11.72 23.16 -13.67
N VAL A 379 -10.81 23.69 -14.48
CA VAL A 379 -11.01 24.94 -15.25
C VAL A 379 -11.00 24.57 -16.74
N ARG A 380 -12.13 24.71 -17.41
CA ARG A 380 -12.25 24.48 -18.85
C ARG A 380 -11.82 25.72 -19.65
N GLN A 381 -11.36 25.48 -20.89
CA GLN A 381 -10.96 26.57 -21.81
C GLN A 381 -9.96 27.53 -21.16
N PHE A 382 -8.92 26.96 -20.55
CA PHE A 382 -7.92 27.74 -19.86
C PHE A 382 -7.11 28.60 -20.85
N GLU A 383 -7.12 29.90 -20.67
CA GLU A 383 -6.35 30.85 -21.47
C GLU A 383 -5.21 31.47 -20.62
N ASP A 384 -5.54 32.01 -19.48
CA ASP A 384 -4.64 32.69 -18.54
C ASP A 384 -5.17 32.63 -17.08
N GLU A 385 -4.54 33.35 -16.18
CA GLU A 385 -4.90 33.38 -14.75
C GLU A 385 -6.35 33.79 -14.49
N THR A 386 -6.99 34.58 -15.38
CA THR A 386 -8.39 35.00 -15.21
C THR A 386 -9.35 33.83 -15.40
N SER A 387 -8.94 32.77 -16.09
CA SER A 387 -9.72 31.55 -16.24
C SER A 387 -9.98 30.85 -14.91
N LEU A 388 -9.13 31.07 -13.90
CA LEU A 388 -9.31 30.51 -12.54
C LEU A 388 -10.56 31.04 -11.82
N GLU A 389 -11.16 32.15 -12.28
CA GLU A 389 -12.45 32.63 -11.76
C GLU A 389 -13.61 31.68 -12.10
N LYS A 390 -13.40 30.73 -13.03
CA LYS A 390 -14.41 29.77 -13.50
C LYS A 390 -14.13 28.33 -13.02
N MET A 391 -13.49 28.17 -11.86
CA MET A 391 -13.23 26.86 -11.26
C MET A 391 -14.53 26.08 -11.02
N ILE A 392 -14.59 24.85 -11.51
CA ILE A 392 -15.69 23.89 -11.30
C ILE A 392 -15.25 22.93 -10.18
N PRO A 393 -15.91 22.94 -9.01
CA PRO A 393 -15.56 21.98 -7.94
C PRO A 393 -15.92 20.56 -8.37
N VAL A 394 -14.99 19.61 -8.22
CA VAL A 394 -15.17 18.24 -8.67
C VAL A 394 -15.03 17.21 -7.57
N ALA A 395 -14.25 17.49 -6.54
CA ALA A 395 -14.12 16.63 -5.35
C ALA A 395 -13.55 17.41 -4.17
N SER A 396 -13.73 16.88 -2.95
CA SER A 396 -13.10 17.38 -1.73
C SER A 396 -13.02 16.27 -0.69
N GLY A 397 -12.05 16.33 0.21
CA GLY A 397 -11.89 15.31 1.24
C GLY A 397 -10.76 15.57 2.21
N LYS A 398 -10.42 14.51 2.95
CA LYS A 398 -9.32 14.48 3.93
C LYS A 398 -8.47 13.26 3.70
N LEU A 399 -7.16 13.43 3.93
CA LEU A 399 -6.14 12.39 3.78
C LEU A 399 -5.43 12.22 5.11
N GLY A 400 -5.35 10.98 5.62
CA GLY A 400 -4.71 10.69 6.90
C GLY A 400 -3.18 10.72 6.84
N ASN A 401 -2.60 10.28 5.73
CA ASN A 401 -1.15 10.19 5.55
C ASN A 401 -0.69 11.06 4.37
N ALA A 402 0.60 11.36 4.32
CA ALA A 402 1.25 11.81 3.10
C ALA A 402 1.21 10.69 2.04
N GLY A 403 1.34 11.02 0.76
CA GLY A 403 1.36 10.00 -0.29
C GLY A 403 0.87 10.50 -1.65
N TYR A 404 0.70 9.56 -2.57
CA TYR A 404 0.08 9.76 -3.87
C TYR A 404 -1.37 9.28 -3.82
N TYR A 405 -2.28 10.10 -4.31
CA TYR A 405 -3.71 9.85 -4.26
C TYR A 405 -4.35 10.17 -5.61
N THR A 406 -5.16 9.26 -6.12
CA THR A 406 -6.09 9.49 -7.22
C THR A 406 -7.49 9.64 -6.64
N VAL A 407 -8.16 10.72 -6.97
CA VAL A 407 -9.48 11.05 -6.46
C VAL A 407 -10.47 11.17 -7.60
N ASP A 408 -11.51 10.35 -7.56
CA ASP A 408 -12.60 10.39 -8.51
C ASP A 408 -13.42 11.68 -8.38
N PHE A 409 -13.84 12.21 -9.52
CA PHE A 409 -14.74 13.34 -9.54
C PHE A 409 -16.18 12.92 -9.24
N ASN A 410 -16.88 13.70 -8.45
CA ASN A 410 -18.32 13.51 -8.20
C ASN A 410 -19.14 13.44 -9.49
N GLN A 411 -18.67 14.12 -10.53
CA GLN A 411 -19.23 14.10 -11.87
C GLN A 411 -18.11 14.34 -12.89
N GLY A 412 -18.06 13.51 -13.93
CA GLY A 412 -17.11 13.69 -15.04
C GLY A 412 -17.28 15.04 -15.75
N ILE A 413 -16.17 15.60 -16.22
CA ILE A 413 -16.11 16.88 -16.93
C ILE A 413 -15.72 16.64 -18.38
N GLU A 414 -16.64 16.92 -19.30
CA GLU A 414 -16.40 16.83 -20.74
C GLU A 414 -15.42 17.91 -21.21
N VAL A 415 -14.43 17.53 -21.99
CA VAL A 415 -13.47 18.42 -22.66
C VAL A 415 -13.40 18.08 -24.15
N ASP A 416 -13.22 19.11 -24.99
CA ASP A 416 -13.15 18.94 -26.44
C ASP A 416 -11.70 18.73 -26.90
N ALA A 417 -11.48 18.03 -28.00
CA ALA A 417 -10.16 17.84 -28.60
C ALA A 417 -9.44 19.18 -28.82
N GLY A 418 -8.22 19.32 -28.29
CA GLY A 418 -7.41 20.53 -28.35
C GLY A 418 -7.79 21.59 -27.30
N GLU A 419 -8.78 21.33 -26.45
CA GLU A 419 -9.11 22.21 -25.34
C GLU A 419 -7.98 22.20 -24.30
N ARG A 420 -7.60 23.36 -23.82
CA ARG A 420 -6.73 23.52 -22.66
C ARG A 420 -7.56 23.59 -21.39
N TYR A 421 -7.18 22.83 -20.44
CA TYR A 421 -7.87 22.78 -19.15
C TYR A 421 -6.88 22.72 -18.00
#